data_d98ac2348d8c1d3c5c0d990737b78c45
#
_entry.id   d98ac2348d8c1d3c5c0d990737b78c45
#
_cell.length_a   1.000
_cell.length_b   1.000
_cell.length_c   1.000
_cell.angle_alpha   90.00
_cell.angle_beta   90.00
_cell.angle_gamma   90.00
#
_symmetry.space_group_name_H-M   'P 1'
#
loop_
_entity.id
_entity.type
_entity.pdbx_description
1 polymer ?
#
loop_
_entity_poly.entity_id
_entity_poly.type
_entity_poly.pdbx_seq_one_letter_code
_entity_poly.pdbx_strand_id
1 'polypeptide(L)'
;MRVVFMGTPEFSVPALQAIAARHEVVCVYSQPPRAAGRGQKPRPSPVQAAAEALGIPVRTPVRLKGAEEQAEFAALGADVAVVVAYGLILPQPVLDAPRLGCLNIHASLLPRWRGAAPIHRAVMAGDAETGVAIMQMEAGLDTGPVLAEARTPIGAEDTTADLHDRLSGMGAALIVDVLDRLPLPAVPQAAEGVTYAAKIDKAEARVDWTRPAAEVDRLIRGLSPFPGAWCVAGSERLKLLRSRLSEEQGVPGEVLGGLVVACGNGAVEITEVQREGKRPMPAAEALRGMDLPARLD
;
A
#
# COMPACT_ATOMS: atom_id res chain seq x y z
N MET A 1 -15.11 23.29 1.45
CA MET A 1 -16.11 22.32 0.99
C MET A 1 -16.47 21.40 2.14
N ARG A 2 -17.66 20.80 2.10
CA ARG A 2 -18.11 19.73 3.01
C ARG A 2 -17.65 18.39 2.46
N VAL A 3 -16.78 17.70 3.17
CA VAL A 3 -16.13 16.47 2.72
C VAL A 3 -16.53 15.30 3.62
N VAL A 4 -16.90 14.17 3.03
CA VAL A 4 -16.88 12.88 3.71
C VAL A 4 -15.54 12.20 3.40
N PHE A 5 -14.84 11.75 4.42
CA PHE A 5 -13.59 10.98 4.23
C PHE A 5 -13.84 9.50 4.50
N MET A 6 -13.33 8.63 3.64
CA MET A 6 -13.50 7.18 3.74
C MET A 6 -12.13 6.49 3.64
N GLY A 7 -11.62 5.97 4.75
CA GLY A 7 -10.31 5.35 4.80
C GLY A 7 -10.13 4.42 5.99
N THR A 8 -9.08 3.59 5.96
CA THR A 8 -8.84 2.62 7.04
C THR A 8 -7.39 2.58 7.51
N PRO A 9 -6.36 2.32 6.66
CA PRO A 9 -4.98 2.13 7.10
C PRO A 9 -4.26 3.44 7.36
N GLU A 10 -3.04 3.33 7.89
CA GLU A 10 -2.11 4.44 8.14
C GLU A 10 -1.87 5.30 6.90
N PHE A 11 -1.79 4.68 5.72
CA PHE A 11 -1.66 5.36 4.43
C PHE A 11 -2.66 6.50 4.22
N SER A 12 -3.86 6.36 4.77
CA SER A 12 -4.97 7.31 4.60
C SER A 12 -4.93 8.47 5.58
N VAL A 13 -4.18 8.36 6.68
CA VAL A 13 -4.17 9.36 7.78
C VAL A 13 -3.66 10.73 7.34
N PRO A 14 -2.53 10.86 6.60
CA PRO A 14 -2.04 12.16 6.15
C PRO A 14 -3.04 12.91 5.27
N ALA A 15 -3.77 12.18 4.40
CA ALA A 15 -4.81 12.78 3.56
C ALA A 15 -5.99 13.31 4.40
N LEU A 16 -6.47 12.54 5.40
CA LEU A 16 -7.50 13.00 6.33
C LEU A 16 -7.07 14.29 7.05
N GLN A 17 -5.86 14.30 7.60
CA GLN A 17 -5.33 15.46 8.33
C GLN A 17 -5.18 16.70 7.44
N ALA A 18 -4.66 16.52 6.23
CA ALA A 18 -4.49 17.61 5.26
C ALA A 18 -5.84 18.19 4.82
N ILE A 19 -6.84 17.35 4.56
CA ILE A 19 -8.20 17.78 4.20
C ILE A 19 -8.85 18.51 5.39
N ALA A 20 -8.77 17.97 6.60
CA ALA A 20 -9.36 18.57 7.79
C ALA A 20 -8.78 19.94 8.15
N ALA A 21 -7.52 20.20 7.76
CA ALA A 21 -6.87 21.50 7.95
C ALA A 21 -7.39 22.60 7.01
N ARG A 22 -8.07 22.23 5.90
CA ARG A 22 -8.47 23.17 4.84
C ARG A 22 -9.98 23.15 4.55
N HIS A 23 -10.64 22.06 4.83
CA HIS A 23 -12.05 21.81 4.49
C HIS A 23 -12.80 21.28 5.70
N GLU A 24 -14.14 21.36 5.68
CA GLU A 24 -15.00 20.78 6.70
C GLU A 24 -15.16 19.28 6.45
N VAL A 25 -14.51 18.43 7.25
CA VAL A 25 -14.76 17.00 7.22
C VAL A 25 -15.97 16.70 8.10
N VAL A 26 -17.12 16.46 7.47
CA VAL A 26 -18.42 16.29 8.18
C VAL A 26 -18.58 14.93 8.85
N CYS A 27 -17.92 13.90 8.29
CA CYS A 27 -17.90 12.55 8.83
C CYS A 27 -16.74 11.75 8.24
N VAL A 28 -16.20 10.82 9.03
CA VAL A 28 -15.23 9.84 8.59
C VAL A 28 -15.86 8.45 8.59
N TYR A 29 -15.68 7.71 7.51
CA TYR A 29 -16.03 6.29 7.40
C TYR A 29 -14.78 5.43 7.44
N SER A 30 -14.76 4.43 8.31
CA SER A 30 -13.66 3.47 8.43
C SER A 30 -14.16 2.04 8.61
N GLN A 31 -13.29 1.06 8.45
CA GLN A 31 -13.62 -0.33 8.79
C GLN A 31 -13.84 -0.45 10.31
N PRO A 32 -14.73 -1.35 10.73
CA PRO A 32 -14.94 -1.62 12.15
C PRO A 32 -13.62 -2.02 12.85
N PRO A 33 -13.49 -1.72 14.16
CA PRO A 33 -12.37 -2.15 14.95
C PRO A 33 -12.12 -3.65 14.82
N ARG A 34 -10.84 -4.04 14.67
CA ARG A 34 -10.44 -5.44 14.53
C ARG A 34 -9.54 -5.85 15.69
N ALA A 35 -9.63 -7.13 16.04
CA ALA A 35 -8.72 -7.73 17.01
C ALA A 35 -7.26 -7.57 16.52
N ALA A 36 -6.40 -6.97 17.36
CA ALA A 36 -5.02 -6.69 17.02
C ALA A 36 -4.09 -6.82 18.24
N GLY A 37 -2.82 -7.12 17.97
CA GLY A 37 -1.76 -7.20 18.96
C GLY A 37 -1.86 -8.40 19.91
N ARG A 38 -0.99 -8.44 20.91
CA ARG A 38 -1.03 -9.45 21.97
C ARG A 38 -2.30 -9.26 22.82
N GLY A 39 -3.14 -10.28 22.89
CA GLY A 39 -4.41 -10.28 23.64
C GLY A 39 -5.66 -10.02 22.79
N GLN A 40 -5.53 -9.84 21.45
CA GLN A 40 -6.64 -9.83 20.49
C GLN A 40 -7.80 -8.88 20.86
N LYS A 41 -7.51 -7.75 21.54
CA LYS A 41 -8.53 -6.74 21.84
C LYS A 41 -8.86 -5.94 20.58
N PRO A 42 -10.15 -5.62 20.34
CA PRO A 42 -10.54 -4.73 19.26
C PRO A 42 -9.82 -3.38 19.38
N ARG A 43 -9.20 -2.95 18.29
CA ARG A 43 -8.55 -1.63 18.20
C ARG A 43 -9.18 -0.84 17.06
N PRO A 44 -9.39 0.46 17.23
CA PRO A 44 -9.81 1.32 16.13
C PRO A 44 -8.78 1.28 15.00
N SER A 45 -9.24 1.54 13.79
CA SER A 45 -8.33 1.73 12.67
C SER A 45 -7.49 3.01 12.87
N PRO A 46 -6.32 3.14 12.21
CA PRO A 46 -5.55 4.38 12.24
C PRO A 46 -6.37 5.61 11.86
N VAL A 47 -7.20 5.50 10.83
CA VAL A 47 -8.09 6.60 10.39
C VAL A 47 -9.15 6.93 11.45
N GLN A 48 -9.76 5.93 12.09
CA GLN A 48 -10.69 6.17 13.19
C GLN A 48 -10.02 6.90 14.33
N ALA A 49 -8.85 6.45 14.78
CA ALA A 49 -8.11 7.08 15.86
C ALA A 49 -7.72 8.53 15.52
N ALA A 50 -7.28 8.79 14.30
CA ALA A 50 -6.96 10.14 13.83
C ALA A 50 -8.20 11.06 13.79
N ALA A 51 -9.34 10.55 13.30
CA ALA A 51 -10.58 11.31 13.24
C ALA A 51 -11.11 11.66 14.63
N GLU A 52 -11.09 10.71 15.58
CA GLU A 52 -11.46 10.93 16.97
C GLU A 52 -10.57 11.99 17.65
N ALA A 53 -9.26 11.97 17.38
CA ALA A 53 -8.32 12.99 17.87
C ALA A 53 -8.58 14.38 17.30
N LEU A 54 -9.16 14.47 16.09
CA LEU A 54 -9.58 15.72 15.45
C LEU A 54 -11.00 16.15 15.85
N GLY A 55 -11.72 15.37 16.66
CA GLY A 55 -13.10 15.64 17.05
C GLY A 55 -14.12 15.45 15.91
N ILE A 56 -13.76 14.69 14.88
CA ILE A 56 -14.61 14.43 13.70
C ILE A 56 -15.47 13.19 13.96
N PRO A 57 -16.79 13.24 13.69
CA PRO A 57 -17.67 12.07 13.80
C PRO A 57 -17.20 10.89 12.96
N VAL A 58 -17.20 9.68 13.54
CA VAL A 58 -16.77 8.46 12.85
C VAL A 58 -17.92 7.46 12.75
N ARG A 59 -18.05 6.83 11.60
CA ARG A 59 -18.94 5.70 11.34
C ARG A 59 -18.16 4.50 10.84
N THR A 60 -18.49 3.33 11.37
CA THR A 60 -17.78 2.08 11.03
C THR A 60 -18.76 0.98 10.57
N PRO A 61 -19.48 1.21 9.46
CA PRO A 61 -20.44 0.21 8.99
C PRO A 61 -19.72 -1.03 8.45
N VAL A 62 -20.32 -2.20 8.64
CA VAL A 62 -19.83 -3.46 8.04
C VAL A 62 -20.14 -3.54 6.55
N ARG A 63 -21.10 -2.74 6.06
CA ARG A 63 -21.53 -2.69 4.65
C ARG A 63 -22.20 -1.35 4.37
N LEU A 64 -22.32 -1.02 3.08
CA LEU A 64 -23.03 0.17 2.59
C LEU A 64 -24.10 -0.18 1.54
N LYS A 65 -24.58 -1.44 1.57
CA LYS A 65 -25.54 -1.94 0.57
C LYS A 65 -27.00 -1.77 0.98
N GLY A 66 -27.29 -1.49 2.24
CA GLY A 66 -28.65 -1.30 2.74
C GLY A 66 -29.16 0.10 2.45
N ALA A 67 -30.47 0.23 2.28
CA ALA A 67 -31.11 1.52 2.02
C ALA A 67 -30.94 2.52 3.18
N GLU A 68 -30.91 2.04 4.41
CA GLU A 68 -30.73 2.85 5.61
C GLU A 68 -29.32 3.46 5.65
N GLU A 69 -28.26 2.64 5.47
CA GLU A 69 -26.88 3.12 5.46
C GLU A 69 -26.64 4.13 4.30
N GLN A 70 -27.31 3.93 3.15
CA GLN A 70 -27.23 4.84 2.01
C GLN A 70 -27.95 6.15 2.29
N ALA A 71 -29.14 6.10 2.90
CA ALA A 71 -29.88 7.29 3.30
C ALA A 71 -29.11 8.12 4.36
N GLU A 72 -28.54 7.45 5.35
CA GLU A 72 -27.69 8.10 6.35
C GLU A 72 -26.45 8.76 5.73
N PHE A 73 -25.83 8.12 4.73
CA PHE A 73 -24.70 8.69 4.01
C PHE A 73 -25.11 9.94 3.21
N ALA A 74 -26.20 9.85 2.47
CA ALA A 74 -26.74 10.96 1.68
C ALA A 74 -27.16 12.15 2.56
N ALA A 75 -27.71 11.89 3.75
CA ALA A 75 -28.15 12.92 4.70
C ALA A 75 -26.98 13.77 5.24
N LEU A 76 -25.73 13.37 5.08
CA LEU A 76 -24.57 14.19 5.44
C LEU A 76 -24.43 15.44 4.56
N GLY A 77 -25.06 15.48 3.39
CA GLY A 77 -25.05 16.62 2.49
C GLY A 77 -23.64 17.06 2.08
N ALA A 78 -22.77 16.09 1.80
CA ALA A 78 -21.40 16.36 1.40
C ALA A 78 -21.30 16.92 -0.03
N ASP A 79 -20.36 17.81 -0.26
CA ASP A 79 -20.00 18.24 -1.62
C ASP A 79 -19.29 17.13 -2.37
N VAL A 80 -18.37 16.43 -1.69
CA VAL A 80 -17.52 15.39 -2.25
C VAL A 80 -17.19 14.33 -1.19
N ALA A 81 -17.00 13.08 -1.60
CA ALA A 81 -16.38 12.09 -0.75
C ALA A 81 -14.95 11.79 -1.22
N VAL A 82 -14.00 11.66 -0.30
CA VAL A 82 -12.62 11.26 -0.59
C VAL A 82 -12.37 9.88 -0.02
N VAL A 83 -11.96 8.96 -0.87
CA VAL A 83 -11.78 7.54 -0.55
C VAL A 83 -10.30 7.17 -0.66
N VAL A 84 -9.75 6.56 0.38
CA VAL A 84 -8.35 6.12 0.43
C VAL A 84 -8.26 4.76 1.13
N ALA A 85 -8.07 3.69 0.39
CA ALA A 85 -7.92 2.34 0.94
C ALA A 85 -9.01 2.00 2.00
N TYR A 86 -10.26 2.32 1.71
CA TYR A 86 -11.39 2.14 2.64
C TYR A 86 -11.73 0.66 2.89
N GLY A 87 -11.66 -0.17 1.83
CA GLY A 87 -11.84 -1.61 1.94
C GLY A 87 -13.27 -2.13 1.79
N LEU A 88 -14.23 -1.28 1.45
CA LEU A 88 -15.56 -1.69 0.98
C LEU A 88 -15.81 -1.20 -0.45
N ILE A 89 -16.57 -1.98 -1.20
CA ILE A 89 -17.11 -1.56 -2.49
C ILE A 89 -18.25 -0.57 -2.24
N LEU A 90 -18.18 0.60 -2.86
CA LEU A 90 -19.22 1.62 -2.79
C LEU A 90 -20.31 1.30 -3.83
N PRO A 91 -21.57 1.12 -3.41
CA PRO A 91 -22.69 0.96 -4.34
C PRO A 91 -23.02 2.30 -5.02
N GLN A 92 -23.66 2.23 -6.18
CA GLN A 92 -23.97 3.42 -6.98
C GLN A 92 -24.68 4.55 -6.19
N PRO A 93 -25.68 4.29 -5.32
CA PRO A 93 -26.28 5.35 -4.54
C PRO A 93 -25.34 6.10 -3.60
N VAL A 94 -24.25 5.45 -3.14
CA VAL A 94 -23.20 6.10 -2.34
C VAL A 94 -22.27 6.92 -3.23
N LEU A 95 -21.95 6.42 -4.43
CA LEU A 95 -21.11 7.15 -5.40
C LEU A 95 -21.79 8.44 -5.87
N ASP A 96 -23.12 8.41 -6.04
CA ASP A 96 -23.93 9.53 -6.56
C ASP A 96 -24.38 10.52 -5.48
N ALA A 97 -24.30 10.17 -4.20
CA ALA A 97 -24.82 10.99 -3.12
C ALA A 97 -24.10 12.34 -2.94
N PRO A 98 -22.75 12.42 -2.99
CA PRO A 98 -22.09 13.72 -2.94
C PRO A 98 -22.26 14.46 -4.27
N ARG A 99 -22.48 15.77 -4.20
CA ARG A 99 -22.73 16.62 -5.38
C ARG A 99 -21.64 16.53 -6.46
N LEU A 100 -20.39 16.37 -6.06
CA LEU A 100 -19.23 16.21 -6.95
C LEU A 100 -18.74 14.75 -7.00
N GLY A 101 -19.56 13.80 -6.50
CA GLY A 101 -19.24 12.39 -6.49
C GLY A 101 -18.16 11.99 -5.49
N CYS A 102 -17.52 10.85 -5.75
CA CYS A 102 -16.48 10.28 -4.91
C CYS A 102 -15.13 10.31 -5.65
N LEU A 103 -14.09 10.80 -4.99
CA LEU A 103 -12.72 10.80 -5.48
C LEU A 103 -11.89 9.74 -4.75
N ASN A 104 -11.06 9.00 -5.49
CA ASN A 104 -10.14 8.04 -4.88
C ASN A 104 -8.70 8.53 -5.02
N ILE A 105 -7.93 8.41 -3.93
CA ILE A 105 -6.47 8.54 -3.95
C ILE A 105 -5.91 7.14 -4.23
N HIS A 106 -5.47 6.91 -5.47
CA HIS A 106 -4.93 5.64 -5.90
C HIS A 106 -3.41 5.68 -5.99
N ALA A 107 -2.74 4.69 -5.37
CA ALA A 107 -1.27 4.68 -5.24
C ALA A 107 -0.58 4.06 -6.47
N SER A 108 -0.94 4.49 -7.67
CA SER A 108 -0.25 4.21 -8.92
C SER A 108 -0.55 5.27 -9.97
N LEU A 109 0.17 5.21 -11.09
CA LEU A 109 -0.12 5.97 -12.31
C LEU A 109 -1.07 5.17 -13.17
N LEU A 110 -2.38 5.46 -13.05
CA LEU A 110 -3.42 4.78 -13.82
C LEU A 110 -3.25 5.02 -15.34
N PRO A 111 -3.54 4.06 -16.19
CA PRO A 111 -4.29 2.81 -15.94
C PRO A 111 -3.44 1.62 -15.44
N ARG A 112 -2.15 1.83 -15.12
CA ARG A 112 -1.29 0.80 -14.59
C ARG A 112 -1.60 0.54 -13.11
N TRP A 113 -1.66 -0.75 -12.73
CA TRP A 113 -1.86 -1.22 -11.36
C TRP A 113 -3.21 -0.86 -10.74
N ARG A 114 -4.31 -1.01 -11.48
CA ARG A 114 -5.65 -1.02 -10.88
C ARG A 114 -5.77 -2.12 -9.83
N GLY A 115 -6.38 -1.87 -8.68
CA GLY A 115 -6.66 -2.89 -7.67
C GLY A 115 -5.94 -2.71 -6.33
N ALA A 116 -5.70 -3.82 -5.60
CA ALA A 116 -5.50 -3.80 -4.17
C ALA A 116 -4.05 -3.54 -3.70
N ALA A 117 -3.02 -3.83 -4.52
CA ALA A 117 -1.63 -3.81 -4.09
C ALA A 117 -0.69 -3.08 -5.09
N PRO A 118 -1.03 -1.84 -5.55
CA PRO A 118 -0.30 -1.17 -6.62
C PRO A 118 1.17 -0.94 -6.28
N ILE A 119 1.49 -0.51 -5.06
CA ILE A 119 2.87 -0.23 -4.62
C ILE A 119 3.73 -1.48 -4.68
N HIS A 120 3.25 -2.59 -4.10
CA HIS A 120 3.97 -3.87 -4.12
C HIS A 120 4.25 -4.33 -5.55
N ARG A 121 3.23 -4.28 -6.42
CA ARG A 121 3.34 -4.76 -7.80
C ARG A 121 4.27 -3.89 -8.63
N ALA A 122 4.31 -2.58 -8.43
CA ALA A 122 5.24 -1.69 -9.11
C ALA A 122 6.71 -2.03 -8.78
N VAL A 123 7.04 -2.22 -7.49
CA VAL A 123 8.39 -2.62 -7.06
C VAL A 123 8.76 -4.00 -7.61
N MET A 124 7.88 -4.99 -7.43
CA MET A 124 8.13 -6.37 -7.89
C MET A 124 8.28 -6.47 -9.40
N ALA A 125 7.57 -5.65 -10.17
CA ALA A 125 7.69 -5.59 -11.63
C ALA A 125 8.98 -4.90 -12.09
N GLY A 126 9.61 -4.10 -11.21
CA GLY A 126 10.79 -3.32 -11.55
C GLY A 126 10.46 -2.07 -12.35
N ASP A 127 9.32 -1.46 -12.07
CA ASP A 127 8.96 -0.17 -12.68
C ASP A 127 9.98 0.89 -12.27
N ALA A 128 10.34 1.77 -13.20
CA ALA A 128 11.30 2.85 -12.94
C ALA A 128 10.64 4.01 -12.18
N GLU A 129 9.33 4.17 -12.30
CA GLU A 129 8.54 5.21 -11.63
C GLU A 129 7.19 4.68 -11.16
N THR A 130 6.63 5.36 -10.19
CA THR A 130 5.26 5.18 -9.71
C THR A 130 4.66 6.55 -9.38
N GLY A 131 3.51 6.58 -8.73
CA GLY A 131 2.91 7.85 -8.35
C GLY A 131 1.57 7.67 -7.65
N VAL A 132 0.85 8.77 -7.57
CA VAL A 132 -0.51 8.83 -7.04
C VAL A 132 -1.40 9.48 -8.09
N ALA A 133 -2.57 8.90 -8.31
CA ALA A 133 -3.63 9.45 -9.14
C ALA A 133 -4.85 9.80 -8.28
N ILE A 134 -5.43 10.99 -8.49
CA ILE A 134 -6.76 11.34 -8.00
C ILE A 134 -7.74 11.06 -9.12
N MET A 135 -8.62 10.09 -8.91
CA MET A 135 -9.59 9.68 -9.92
C MET A 135 -11.03 9.82 -9.42
N GLN A 136 -11.95 10.11 -10.33
CA GLN A 136 -13.39 9.99 -10.08
C GLN A 136 -13.75 8.51 -9.95
N MET A 137 -14.48 8.14 -8.90
CA MET A 137 -14.89 6.75 -8.72
C MET A 137 -16.13 6.42 -9.55
N GLU A 138 -16.13 5.23 -10.10
CA GLU A 138 -17.22 4.59 -10.84
C GLU A 138 -17.44 3.18 -10.31
N ALA A 139 -18.43 2.47 -10.83
CA ALA A 139 -18.73 1.09 -10.43
C ALA A 139 -17.61 0.08 -10.76
N GLY A 140 -16.74 0.40 -11.73
CA GLY A 140 -15.61 -0.44 -12.12
C GLY A 140 -14.42 -0.34 -11.15
N LEU A 141 -13.59 -1.37 -11.11
CA LEU A 141 -12.39 -1.39 -10.27
C LEU A 141 -11.34 -0.43 -10.83
N ASP A 142 -11.22 0.74 -10.20
CA ASP A 142 -10.25 1.80 -10.52
C ASP A 142 -10.25 2.20 -12.01
N THR A 143 -11.44 2.24 -12.63
CA THR A 143 -11.62 2.53 -14.07
C THR A 143 -11.97 3.98 -14.37
N GLY A 144 -12.37 4.75 -13.37
CA GLY A 144 -12.86 6.10 -13.56
C GLY A 144 -11.80 7.08 -14.05
N PRO A 145 -12.22 8.23 -14.60
CA PRO A 145 -11.31 9.21 -15.16
C PRO A 145 -10.42 9.88 -14.11
N VAL A 146 -9.23 10.29 -14.51
CA VAL A 146 -8.21 10.89 -13.65
C VAL A 146 -8.30 12.41 -13.69
N LEU A 147 -8.29 13.05 -12.51
CA LEU A 147 -8.30 14.50 -12.36
C LEU A 147 -6.88 15.07 -12.23
N ALA A 148 -5.99 14.35 -11.54
CA ALA A 148 -4.61 14.79 -11.32
C ALA A 148 -3.70 13.60 -11.01
N GLU A 149 -2.40 13.77 -11.30
CA GLU A 149 -1.35 12.79 -10.99
C GLU A 149 -0.12 13.46 -10.40
N ALA A 150 0.59 12.75 -9.53
CA ALA A 150 1.92 13.11 -9.07
C ALA A 150 2.85 11.90 -9.21
N ARG A 151 4.05 12.10 -9.77
CA ARG A 151 5.01 11.05 -10.13
C ARG A 151 6.20 11.06 -9.20
N THR A 152 6.80 9.92 -8.97
CA THR A 152 8.06 9.75 -8.24
C THR A 152 8.84 8.57 -8.80
N PRO A 153 10.18 8.65 -8.88
CA PRO A 153 11.00 7.50 -9.25
C PRO A 153 10.93 6.42 -8.17
N ILE A 154 11.13 5.17 -8.58
CA ILE A 154 11.40 4.03 -7.68
C ILE A 154 12.91 3.86 -7.63
N GLY A 155 13.51 4.17 -6.49
CA GLY A 155 14.94 4.01 -6.26
C GLY A 155 15.38 2.55 -6.17
N ALA A 156 16.64 2.29 -6.44
CA ALA A 156 17.21 0.93 -6.44
C ALA A 156 17.07 0.21 -5.09
N GLU A 157 16.99 0.95 -3.98
CA GLU A 157 16.86 0.41 -2.63
C GLU A 157 15.47 0.68 -2.02
N ASP A 158 14.57 1.36 -2.74
CA ASP A 158 13.21 1.62 -2.25
C ASP A 158 12.48 0.31 -1.99
N THR A 159 11.92 0.19 -0.79
CA THR A 159 10.98 -0.88 -0.44
C THR A 159 9.53 -0.39 -0.60
N THR A 160 8.58 -1.31 -0.50
CA THR A 160 7.17 -0.95 -0.45
C THR A 160 6.86 0.01 0.72
N ALA A 161 7.54 -0.13 1.87
CA ALA A 161 7.34 0.81 2.99
C ALA A 161 7.83 2.22 2.66
N ASP A 162 9.02 2.36 2.05
CA ASP A 162 9.57 3.66 1.68
C ASP A 162 8.64 4.39 0.69
N LEU A 163 8.13 3.66 -0.31
CA LEU A 163 7.17 4.19 -1.27
C LEU A 163 5.79 4.47 -0.66
N HIS A 164 5.32 3.60 0.23
CA HIS A 164 4.06 3.80 0.95
C HIS A 164 4.04 5.16 1.65
N ASP A 165 5.07 5.48 2.43
CA ASP A 165 5.13 6.73 3.18
C ASP A 165 5.26 7.94 2.23
N ARG A 166 6.09 7.83 1.19
CA ARG A 166 6.25 8.87 0.17
C ARG A 166 4.93 9.13 -0.57
N LEU A 167 4.26 8.10 -1.08
CA LEU A 167 3.01 8.22 -1.82
C LEU A 167 1.84 8.68 -0.95
N SER A 168 1.82 8.30 0.33
CA SER A 168 0.85 8.80 1.31
C SER A 168 0.93 10.32 1.45
N GLY A 169 2.15 10.86 1.63
CA GLY A 169 2.37 12.31 1.68
C GLY A 169 2.04 13.02 0.37
N MET A 170 2.44 12.44 -0.76
CA MET A 170 2.12 12.98 -2.10
C MET A 170 0.60 13.01 -2.34
N GLY A 171 -0.11 11.95 -1.99
CA GLY A 171 -1.56 11.86 -2.12
C GLY A 171 -2.30 12.87 -1.25
N ALA A 172 -1.79 13.12 -0.04
CA ALA A 172 -2.33 14.13 0.86
C ALA A 172 -2.21 15.55 0.29
N ALA A 173 -1.06 15.89 -0.28
CA ALA A 173 -0.85 17.18 -0.92
C ALA A 173 -1.70 17.34 -2.18
N LEU A 174 -1.72 16.31 -3.03
CA LEU A 174 -2.43 16.33 -4.31
C LEU A 174 -3.95 16.44 -4.14
N ILE A 175 -4.53 15.72 -3.17
CA ILE A 175 -5.99 15.77 -2.96
C ILE A 175 -6.45 17.15 -2.48
N VAL A 176 -5.67 17.84 -1.66
CA VAL A 176 -6.00 19.20 -1.21
C VAL A 176 -5.98 20.16 -2.40
N ASP A 177 -4.95 20.11 -3.26
CA ASP A 177 -4.91 20.92 -4.48
C ASP A 177 -6.11 20.64 -5.40
N VAL A 178 -6.48 19.38 -5.56
CA VAL A 178 -7.67 18.99 -6.34
C VAL A 178 -8.94 19.56 -5.73
N LEU A 179 -9.15 19.41 -4.42
CA LEU A 179 -10.34 19.91 -3.73
C LEU A 179 -10.48 21.43 -3.82
N ASP A 180 -9.38 22.18 -3.68
CA ASP A 180 -9.38 23.65 -3.79
C ASP A 180 -9.78 24.14 -5.20
N ARG A 181 -9.59 23.31 -6.22
CA ARG A 181 -9.78 23.64 -7.64
C ARG A 181 -11.03 23.03 -8.28
N LEU A 182 -11.77 22.18 -7.57
CA LEU A 182 -12.99 21.55 -8.10
C LEU A 182 -14.05 22.60 -8.52
N PRO A 183 -14.78 22.38 -9.63
CA PRO A 183 -14.70 21.20 -10.51
C PRO A 183 -13.51 21.25 -11.47
N LEU A 184 -12.86 20.12 -11.68
CA LEU A 184 -11.75 19.94 -12.62
C LEU A 184 -12.17 19.04 -13.77
N PRO A 185 -11.59 19.24 -14.99
CA PRO A 185 -11.73 18.28 -16.08
C PRO A 185 -11.17 16.92 -15.66
N ALA A 186 -11.96 15.87 -15.83
CA ALA A 186 -11.52 14.51 -15.59
C ALA A 186 -11.17 13.86 -16.94
N VAL A 187 -9.97 13.30 -17.05
CA VAL A 187 -9.45 12.69 -18.29
C VAL A 187 -9.68 11.19 -18.24
N PRO A 188 -10.42 10.60 -19.21
CA PRO A 188 -10.58 9.15 -19.30
C PRO A 188 -9.21 8.45 -19.32
N GLN A 189 -9.12 7.33 -18.61
CA GLN A 189 -7.90 6.51 -18.65
C GLN A 189 -7.67 5.94 -20.05
N ALA A 190 -6.40 5.82 -20.46
CA ALA A 190 -6.04 5.17 -21.70
C ALA A 190 -6.50 3.70 -21.70
N ALA A 191 -6.90 3.19 -22.87
CA ALA A 191 -7.24 1.78 -23.04
C ALA A 191 -5.99 0.89 -23.04
N GLU A 192 -4.86 1.44 -23.45
CA GLU A 192 -3.55 0.76 -23.46
C GLU A 192 -2.85 0.89 -22.11
N GLY A 193 -1.98 -0.07 -21.78
CA GLY A 193 -1.19 -0.06 -20.54
C GLY A 193 -1.97 -0.46 -19.29
N VAL A 194 -3.21 -0.91 -19.42
CA VAL A 194 -4.01 -1.41 -18.29
C VAL A 194 -3.36 -2.65 -17.69
N THR A 195 -3.05 -2.59 -16.40
CA THR A 195 -2.59 -3.74 -15.60
C THR A 195 -3.32 -3.79 -14.27
N TYR A 196 -3.31 -4.96 -13.64
CA TYR A 196 -4.00 -5.19 -12.38
C TYR A 196 -3.05 -5.56 -11.26
N ALA A 197 -3.20 -4.92 -10.11
CA ALA A 197 -2.47 -5.17 -8.88
C ALA A 197 -3.28 -6.08 -7.95
N ALA A 198 -3.26 -7.38 -8.24
CA ALA A 198 -3.89 -8.37 -7.36
C ALA A 198 -3.27 -8.30 -5.96
N LYS A 199 -4.13 -8.56 -4.96
CA LYS A 199 -3.69 -8.69 -3.56
C LYS A 199 -2.54 -9.70 -3.46
N ILE A 200 -1.55 -9.37 -2.64
CA ILE A 200 -0.39 -10.25 -2.41
C ILE A 200 -0.83 -11.53 -1.70
N ASP A 201 -0.51 -12.67 -2.29
CA ASP A 201 -0.68 -13.97 -1.65
C ASP A 201 0.56 -14.28 -0.79
N LYS A 202 0.34 -14.89 0.38
CA LYS A 202 1.44 -15.31 1.24
C LYS A 202 2.33 -16.38 0.60
N ALA A 203 1.79 -17.16 -0.33
CA ALA A 203 2.54 -18.15 -1.10
C ALA A 203 3.60 -17.50 -2.01
N GLU A 204 3.33 -16.28 -2.51
CA GLU A 204 4.30 -15.54 -3.32
C GLU A 204 5.54 -15.07 -2.53
N ALA A 205 5.49 -15.10 -1.21
CA ALA A 205 6.54 -14.53 -0.36
C ALA A 205 7.74 -15.46 -0.11
N ARG A 206 7.67 -16.73 -0.49
CA ARG A 206 8.84 -17.62 -0.43
C ARG A 206 9.79 -17.27 -1.57
N VAL A 207 11.07 -17.07 -1.24
CA VAL A 207 12.10 -16.79 -2.24
C VAL A 207 12.41 -18.05 -3.04
N ASP A 208 12.43 -17.90 -4.35
CA ASP A 208 12.96 -18.89 -5.28
C ASP A 208 14.33 -18.42 -5.76
N TRP A 209 15.38 -18.99 -5.19
CA TRP A 209 16.78 -18.65 -5.51
C TRP A 209 17.18 -19.00 -6.95
N THR A 210 16.40 -19.81 -7.67
CA THR A 210 16.65 -20.13 -9.08
C THR A 210 16.32 -18.97 -10.03
N ARG A 211 15.63 -17.95 -9.54
CA ARG A 211 15.31 -16.73 -10.29
C ARG A 211 16.53 -15.83 -10.41
N PRO A 212 16.60 -14.93 -11.41
CA PRO A 212 17.64 -13.91 -11.49
C PRO A 212 17.71 -13.03 -10.23
N ALA A 213 18.91 -12.62 -9.81
CA ALA A 213 19.12 -11.77 -8.63
C ALA A 213 18.27 -10.50 -8.65
N ALA A 214 18.09 -9.87 -9.82
CA ALA A 214 17.24 -8.69 -9.95
C ALA A 214 15.75 -8.94 -9.65
N GLU A 215 15.26 -10.15 -9.89
CA GLU A 215 13.88 -10.53 -9.55
C GLU A 215 13.75 -10.85 -8.05
N VAL A 216 14.74 -11.53 -7.48
CA VAL A 216 14.81 -11.83 -6.04
C VAL A 216 14.90 -10.54 -5.23
N ASP A 217 15.77 -9.61 -5.63
CA ASP A 217 15.89 -8.29 -4.99
C ASP A 217 14.55 -7.53 -5.01
N ARG A 218 13.91 -7.46 -6.17
CA ARG A 218 12.60 -6.81 -6.30
C ARG A 218 11.50 -7.49 -5.49
N LEU A 219 11.51 -8.81 -5.37
CA LEU A 219 10.59 -9.56 -4.51
C LEU A 219 10.80 -9.17 -3.04
N ILE A 220 12.06 -9.14 -2.58
CA ILE A 220 12.41 -8.78 -1.19
C ILE A 220 11.92 -7.37 -0.89
N ARG A 221 12.29 -6.39 -1.70
CA ARG A 221 11.90 -4.99 -1.51
C ARG A 221 10.39 -4.78 -1.68
N GLY A 222 9.79 -5.41 -2.67
CA GLY A 222 8.37 -5.31 -2.98
C GLY A 222 7.46 -5.92 -1.91
N LEU A 223 7.95 -6.86 -1.11
CA LEU A 223 7.18 -7.47 -0.02
C LEU A 223 7.56 -6.93 1.37
N SER A 224 8.51 -6.01 1.45
CA SER A 224 8.97 -5.46 2.73
C SER A 224 8.11 -4.27 3.20
N PRO A 225 7.76 -4.21 4.48
CA PRO A 225 8.03 -5.19 5.55
C PRO A 225 6.98 -6.30 5.64
N PHE A 226 5.86 -6.19 4.93
CA PHE A 226 4.74 -7.13 4.99
C PHE A 226 4.22 -7.51 3.59
N PRO A 227 3.99 -8.83 3.34
CA PRO A 227 4.13 -9.95 4.27
C PRO A 227 5.59 -10.28 4.64
N GLY A 228 6.58 -9.74 3.92
CA GLY A 228 8.00 -10.02 3.99
C GLY A 228 8.37 -11.27 3.19
N ALA A 229 9.27 -11.11 2.19
CA ALA A 229 9.87 -12.25 1.52
C ALA A 229 10.62 -13.12 2.54
N TRP A 230 10.69 -14.43 2.32
CA TRP A 230 11.29 -15.32 3.29
C TRP A 230 11.93 -16.54 2.64
N CYS A 231 12.93 -17.07 3.33
CA CYS A 231 13.58 -18.35 3.05
C CYS A 231 13.70 -19.20 4.32
N VAL A 232 14.19 -20.40 4.18
CA VAL A 232 14.56 -21.25 5.30
C VAL A 232 16.08 -21.29 5.43
N ALA A 233 16.58 -20.97 6.63
CA ALA A 233 17.98 -21.04 6.99
C ALA A 233 18.17 -22.14 8.05
N GLY A 234 18.57 -23.33 7.63
CA GLY A 234 18.58 -24.53 8.48
C GLY A 234 17.19 -24.93 8.91
N SER A 235 16.86 -24.76 10.18
CA SER A 235 15.53 -25.03 10.75
C SER A 235 14.68 -23.79 11.00
N GLU A 236 15.21 -22.59 10.75
CA GLU A 236 14.57 -21.32 11.08
C GLU A 236 14.05 -20.62 9.81
N ARG A 237 12.84 -20.07 9.89
CA ARG A 237 12.33 -19.17 8.87
C ARG A 237 12.92 -17.78 9.05
N LEU A 238 13.59 -17.29 8.01
CA LEU A 238 14.20 -15.97 7.97
C LEU A 238 13.43 -15.07 6.99
N LYS A 239 12.88 -13.95 7.47
CA LYS A 239 12.36 -12.92 6.60
C LYS A 239 13.48 -12.02 6.12
N LEU A 240 13.45 -11.69 4.84
CA LEU A 240 14.38 -10.82 4.15
C LEU A 240 13.67 -9.49 3.91
N LEU A 241 14.21 -8.40 4.44
CA LEU A 241 13.51 -7.12 4.45
C LEU A 241 14.16 -6.08 3.54
N ARG A 242 15.49 -6.11 3.41
CA ARG A 242 16.25 -5.28 2.47
C ARG A 242 17.36 -6.07 1.82
N SER A 243 17.61 -5.76 0.57
CA SER A 243 18.67 -6.36 -0.21
C SER A 243 19.25 -5.36 -1.21
N ARG A 244 20.39 -5.70 -1.76
CA ARG A 244 20.98 -5.05 -2.92
C ARG A 244 21.60 -6.09 -3.83
N LEU A 245 21.78 -5.76 -5.10
CA LEU A 245 22.44 -6.65 -6.05
C LEU A 245 23.91 -6.80 -5.71
N SER A 246 24.45 -8.01 -5.93
CA SER A 246 25.86 -8.34 -5.86
C SER A 246 26.29 -9.00 -7.18
N GLU A 247 27.56 -8.76 -7.60
CA GLU A 247 28.11 -9.33 -8.81
C GLU A 247 28.67 -10.76 -8.61
N GLU A 248 28.65 -11.26 -7.38
CA GLU A 248 29.09 -12.60 -7.06
C GLU A 248 28.25 -13.67 -7.77
N GLN A 249 28.83 -14.84 -7.97
CA GLN A 249 28.24 -15.96 -8.69
C GLN A 249 28.39 -17.23 -7.87
N GLY A 250 27.39 -18.12 -7.93
CA GLY A 250 27.41 -19.39 -7.25
C GLY A 250 26.23 -20.28 -7.65
N VAL A 251 26.04 -21.38 -6.97
CA VAL A 251 24.87 -22.23 -7.17
C VAL A 251 23.65 -21.58 -6.48
N PRO A 252 22.47 -21.52 -7.11
CA PRO A 252 21.30 -20.90 -6.52
C PRO A 252 21.04 -21.35 -5.08
N GLY A 253 20.90 -20.37 -4.16
CA GLY A 253 20.77 -20.59 -2.72
C GLY A 253 22.08 -20.70 -1.94
N GLU A 254 23.24 -20.82 -2.59
CA GLU A 254 24.55 -20.88 -1.94
C GLU A 254 24.86 -19.55 -1.23
N VAL A 255 25.35 -19.65 0.00
CA VAL A 255 25.81 -18.52 0.80
C VAL A 255 27.28 -18.26 0.52
N LEU A 256 27.59 -17.15 -0.17
CA LEU A 256 28.93 -16.84 -0.68
C LEU A 256 29.81 -16.11 0.32
N GLY A 257 29.23 -15.51 1.35
CA GLY A 257 29.90 -14.79 2.43
C GLY A 257 28.96 -13.79 3.10
N GLY A 258 29.04 -13.66 4.43
CA GLY A 258 28.04 -12.89 5.16
C GLY A 258 26.62 -13.40 4.87
N LEU A 259 25.75 -12.54 4.37
CA LEU A 259 24.43 -12.92 3.86
C LEU A 259 24.28 -12.54 2.37
N VAL A 260 25.32 -12.82 1.58
CA VAL A 260 25.26 -12.79 0.12
C VAL A 260 24.83 -14.16 -0.37
N VAL A 261 23.76 -14.21 -1.15
CA VAL A 261 23.14 -15.46 -1.60
C VAL A 261 23.10 -15.49 -3.13
N ALA A 262 23.66 -16.55 -3.70
CA ALA A 262 23.65 -16.78 -5.13
C ALA A 262 22.22 -17.04 -5.65
N CYS A 263 21.94 -16.50 -6.81
CA CYS A 263 20.68 -16.64 -7.54
C CYS A 263 20.89 -17.37 -8.88
N GLY A 264 19.83 -17.56 -9.65
CA GLY A 264 19.92 -18.18 -10.97
C GLY A 264 20.85 -17.40 -11.94
N ASN A 265 21.00 -16.11 -11.72
CA ASN A 265 21.99 -15.24 -12.36
C ASN A 265 22.33 -14.10 -11.41
N GLY A 266 23.61 -13.94 -11.03
CA GLY A 266 24.07 -12.98 -10.03
C GLY A 266 23.78 -13.43 -8.60
N ALA A 267 23.90 -12.51 -7.67
CA ALA A 267 23.62 -12.74 -6.26
C ALA A 267 22.93 -11.52 -5.64
N VAL A 268 22.33 -11.70 -4.47
CA VAL A 268 21.80 -10.63 -3.66
C VAL A 268 22.50 -10.58 -2.31
N GLU A 269 22.90 -9.40 -1.87
CA GLU A 269 23.33 -9.15 -0.50
C GLU A 269 22.10 -8.74 0.31
N ILE A 270 21.77 -9.52 1.32
CA ILE A 270 20.70 -9.21 2.26
C ILE A 270 21.25 -8.31 3.35
N THR A 271 20.68 -7.12 3.49
CA THR A 271 21.17 -6.09 4.44
C THR A 271 20.34 -6.02 5.71
N GLU A 272 19.05 -6.38 5.66
CA GLU A 272 18.15 -6.40 6.80
C GLU A 272 17.28 -7.65 6.81
N VAL A 273 17.14 -8.23 7.98
CA VAL A 273 16.37 -9.47 8.20
C VAL A 273 15.48 -9.41 9.44
N GLN A 274 14.53 -10.34 9.50
CA GLN A 274 13.77 -10.59 10.72
C GLN A 274 13.73 -12.09 11.01
N ARG A 275 14.35 -12.49 12.10
CA ARG A 275 14.29 -13.85 12.64
C ARG A 275 12.93 -14.11 13.28
N GLU A 276 12.53 -15.36 13.36
CA GLU A 276 11.27 -15.75 13.98
C GLU A 276 11.13 -15.25 15.41
N GLY A 277 10.05 -14.55 15.73
CA GLY A 277 9.78 -13.96 17.05
C GLY A 277 10.67 -12.78 17.44
N LYS A 278 11.57 -12.32 16.58
CA LYS A 278 12.46 -11.16 16.83
C LYS A 278 11.98 -9.91 16.09
N ARG A 279 12.63 -8.78 16.37
CA ARG A 279 12.45 -7.52 15.60
C ARG A 279 13.32 -7.55 14.34
N PRO A 280 12.99 -6.74 13.31
CA PRO A 280 13.91 -6.45 12.24
C PRO A 280 15.27 -6.01 12.78
N MET A 281 16.36 -6.45 12.13
CA MET A 281 17.73 -6.13 12.49
C MET A 281 18.66 -6.18 11.27
N PRO A 282 19.78 -5.45 11.29
CA PRO A 282 20.82 -5.60 10.27
C PRO A 282 21.29 -7.06 10.15
N ALA A 283 21.54 -7.52 8.92
CA ALA A 283 22.01 -8.89 8.66
C ALA A 283 23.27 -9.21 9.45
N ALA A 284 24.23 -8.29 9.53
CA ALA A 284 25.47 -8.46 10.30
C ALA A 284 25.22 -8.68 11.82
N GLU A 285 24.13 -8.17 12.36
CA GLU A 285 23.73 -8.42 13.76
C GLU A 285 23.13 -9.82 13.90
N ALA A 286 22.26 -10.21 12.96
CA ALA A 286 21.64 -11.53 12.97
C ALA A 286 22.67 -12.65 12.92
N LEU A 287 23.73 -12.48 12.10
CA LEU A 287 24.82 -13.43 11.92
C LEU A 287 25.66 -13.70 13.17
N ARG A 288 25.69 -12.78 14.14
CA ARG A 288 26.39 -13.01 15.42
C ARG A 288 25.76 -14.09 16.30
N GLY A 289 24.49 -14.37 16.06
CA GLY A 289 23.71 -15.33 16.85
C GLY A 289 23.01 -16.40 16.02
N MET A 290 23.53 -16.67 14.80
CA MET A 290 22.91 -17.59 13.85
C MET A 290 24.01 -18.25 12.99
N ASP A 291 24.06 -19.57 13.05
CA ASP A 291 24.88 -20.35 12.13
C ASP A 291 24.13 -20.52 10.80
N LEU A 292 24.67 -19.90 9.74
CA LEU A 292 24.09 -20.06 8.41
C LEU A 292 24.51 -21.42 7.82
N PRO A 293 23.57 -22.14 7.21
CA PRO A 293 23.93 -23.28 6.38
C PRO A 293 24.67 -22.81 5.13
N ALA A 294 25.42 -23.69 4.48
CA ALA A 294 26.08 -23.39 3.22
C ALA A 294 25.08 -23.01 2.10
N ARG A 295 23.79 -23.37 2.29
CA ARG A 295 22.72 -23.09 1.33
C ARG A 295 21.41 -22.75 2.04
N LEU A 296 20.67 -21.80 1.52
CA LEU A 296 19.31 -21.43 1.92
C LEU A 296 18.26 -22.07 1.00
N ASP A 297 17.07 -22.39 1.56
CA ASP A 297 15.95 -23.03 0.85
C ASP A 297 14.73 -22.09 0.72
#